data_2087ed6522a1dc49c645770d4ba563d2
#
_entry.id   2087ed6522a1dc49c645770d4ba563d2
#
_cell.length_a   1.000
_cell.length_b   1.000
_cell.length_c   1.000
_cell.angle_alpha   90.00
_cell.angle_beta   90.00
_cell.angle_gamma   90.00
#
_symmetry.space_group_name_H-M   'P 1'
#
loop_
_entity.id
_entity.type
_entity.pdbx_description
1 polymer ?
#
loop_
_entity_poly.entity_id
_entity_poly.type
_entity_poly.pdbx_seq_one_letter_code
_entity_poly.pdbx_strand_id
1 'polypeptide(L)'
;MKTIIAILYAHLVKRQNQKWIDNPIKWQTNTFKKLIKNGIKTEFGKNHDFENIKSYDQYKEKVPVRDYEELRPYIEKVVNGEKDILWPGKPLYFAKTSGTTSGAKYIPITKESIKTHIRSARDALLNYFLKTKNFKPLNGKHMFLQGSPELDKKQGIYHGRLSGISAHYVPKLFLRNRKPSWTTNCIEDWEEKVEAVIQETVGEKMTIIAGIPSWVQMYFEKIVLKEGKTISQVFPDLSLYVYGGVSYEPYRQIFDKLFGKSIDTLATFPASEGFFGYQDQFNKDYTDLLLLLNNDIFYEFIKAEDFLSGKYDRISIKDVELDVNYLLIISTSAGLWSYNIGDTIKFTSIDPYRIIVSGRIKHFLSAFGEHVISEEVEKAMEVATKLNNVAIREFTVAPKINPIDMLPHHEWYVEFENFPEDMSAFTKSLDNEMINQNIYYKDLIDGKILKSLEVISVERGGFNNYMKSVGRLGGQNKVPRLSNDRKIADKLKTINA
;
A
#
# COMPACT_ATOMS: atom_id res chain seq x y z
N MET A 1 -28.87 -19.89 -2.21
CA MET A 1 -29.04 -19.40 -0.83
C MET A 1 -27.91 -18.48 -0.40
N LYS A 2 -26.60 -18.89 -0.47
CA LYS A 2 -25.45 -18.04 -0.09
C LYS A 2 -25.43 -16.67 -0.80
N THR A 3 -25.66 -16.66 -2.12
CA THR A 3 -25.67 -15.43 -2.93
C THR A 3 -26.78 -14.46 -2.51
N ILE A 4 -27.99 -14.96 -2.26
CA ILE A 4 -29.12 -14.12 -1.82
C ILE A 4 -28.82 -13.47 -0.46
N ILE A 5 -28.28 -14.24 0.49
CA ILE A 5 -27.87 -13.73 1.80
C ILE A 5 -26.78 -12.66 1.64
N ALA A 6 -25.80 -12.92 0.78
CA ALA A 6 -24.72 -11.96 0.50
C ALA A 6 -25.27 -10.66 -0.12
N ILE A 7 -26.22 -10.73 -1.05
CA ILE A 7 -26.87 -9.55 -1.65
C ILE A 7 -27.61 -8.72 -0.60
N LEU A 8 -28.46 -9.37 0.20
CA LEU A 8 -29.24 -8.68 1.25
C LEU A 8 -28.30 -7.99 2.25
N TYR A 9 -27.25 -8.72 2.67
CA TYR A 9 -26.27 -8.18 3.61
C TYR A 9 -25.47 -7.02 3.00
N ALA A 10 -25.07 -7.13 1.74
CA ALA A 10 -24.38 -6.06 1.03
C ALA A 10 -25.24 -4.78 0.90
N HIS A 11 -26.55 -4.93 0.66
CA HIS A 11 -27.46 -3.76 0.68
C HIS A 11 -27.58 -3.12 2.05
N LEU A 12 -27.60 -3.89 3.13
CA LEU A 12 -27.59 -3.36 4.50
C LEU A 12 -26.28 -2.58 4.77
N VAL A 13 -25.14 -3.16 4.41
CA VAL A 13 -23.82 -2.49 4.56
C VAL A 13 -23.75 -1.22 3.72
N LYS A 14 -24.23 -1.26 2.47
CA LYS A 14 -24.31 -0.07 1.62
C LYS A 14 -25.10 1.06 2.29
N ARG A 15 -26.28 0.75 2.86
CA ARG A 15 -27.08 1.76 3.58
C ARG A 15 -26.37 2.32 4.82
N GLN A 16 -25.60 1.49 5.52
CA GLN A 16 -24.81 1.94 6.67
C GLN A 16 -23.65 2.86 6.22
N ASN A 17 -22.97 2.48 5.15
CA ASN A 17 -21.88 3.27 4.60
C ASN A 17 -22.36 4.60 4.01
N GLN A 18 -23.56 4.63 3.39
CA GLN A 18 -24.11 5.87 2.85
C GLN A 18 -24.25 6.96 3.91
N LYS A 19 -24.51 6.62 5.17
CA LYS A 19 -24.68 7.60 6.27
C LYS A 19 -23.43 8.43 6.53
N TRP A 20 -22.26 7.84 6.46
CA TRP A 20 -21.01 8.56 6.66
C TRP A 20 -20.52 9.21 5.36
N ILE A 21 -20.83 8.62 4.21
CA ILE A 21 -20.57 9.21 2.90
C ILE A 21 -21.31 10.55 2.77
N ASP A 22 -22.59 10.58 3.11
CA ASP A 22 -23.41 11.79 3.02
C ASP A 22 -23.10 12.84 4.10
N ASN A 23 -22.35 12.48 5.15
CA ASN A 23 -22.05 13.38 6.28
C ASN A 23 -20.57 13.28 6.73
N PRO A 24 -19.61 13.44 5.83
CA PRO A 24 -18.20 13.14 6.09
C PRO A 24 -17.60 13.98 7.23
N ILE A 25 -17.86 15.29 7.22
CA ILE A 25 -17.31 16.22 8.22
C ILE A 25 -17.85 15.93 9.62
N LYS A 26 -19.17 15.68 9.72
CA LYS A 26 -19.79 15.29 10.99
C LYS A 26 -19.22 14.00 11.53
N TRP A 27 -18.95 13.02 10.63
CA TRP A 27 -18.37 11.74 11.02
C TRP A 27 -16.95 11.90 11.54
N GLN A 28 -16.10 12.66 10.85
CA GLN A 28 -14.74 12.94 11.29
C GLN A 28 -14.71 13.73 12.60
N THR A 29 -15.58 14.72 12.77
CA THR A 29 -15.73 15.46 14.03
C THR A 29 -16.09 14.53 15.21
N ASN A 30 -17.03 13.60 14.99
CA ASN A 30 -17.42 12.64 16.01
C ASN A 30 -16.28 11.65 16.33
N THR A 31 -15.56 11.21 15.30
CA THR A 31 -14.38 10.35 15.46
C THR A 31 -13.31 11.06 16.29
N PHE A 32 -12.98 12.31 15.96
CA PHE A 32 -12.05 13.14 16.75
C PHE A 32 -12.45 13.19 18.23
N LYS A 33 -13.70 13.61 18.52
CA LYS A 33 -14.21 13.70 19.90
C LYS A 33 -14.13 12.36 20.63
N LYS A 34 -14.47 11.26 19.95
CA LYS A 34 -14.39 9.91 20.51
C LYS A 34 -12.96 9.53 20.87
N LEU A 35 -12.00 9.81 19.97
CA LEU A 35 -10.59 9.49 20.19
C LEU A 35 -10.04 10.29 21.39
N ILE A 36 -10.21 11.60 21.42
CA ILE A 36 -9.76 12.45 22.55
C ILE A 36 -10.35 11.95 23.86
N LYS A 37 -11.68 11.74 23.93
CA LYS A 37 -12.36 11.24 25.13
C LYS A 37 -11.74 9.93 25.66
N ASN A 38 -11.41 9.00 24.78
CA ASN A 38 -10.78 7.74 25.19
C ASN A 38 -9.32 7.94 25.59
N GLY A 39 -8.61 8.87 24.97
CA GLY A 39 -7.19 9.15 25.26
C GLY A 39 -6.94 9.88 26.59
N ILE A 40 -7.92 10.56 27.19
CA ILE A 40 -7.74 11.43 28.39
C ILE A 40 -6.94 10.73 29.50
N LYS A 41 -7.24 9.46 29.80
CA LYS A 41 -6.65 8.74 30.92
C LYS A 41 -5.30 8.07 30.60
N THR A 42 -4.88 8.11 29.37
CA THR A 42 -3.59 7.53 28.94
C THR A 42 -2.43 8.44 29.35
N GLU A 43 -1.21 7.89 29.41
CA GLU A 43 0.00 8.68 29.65
C GLU A 43 0.15 9.75 28.57
N PHE A 44 -0.02 9.37 27.29
CA PHE A 44 0.06 10.30 26.17
C PHE A 44 -0.96 11.43 26.31
N GLY A 45 -2.21 11.09 26.64
CA GLY A 45 -3.27 12.09 26.79
C GLY A 45 -3.02 13.07 27.94
N LYS A 46 -2.46 12.60 29.06
CA LYS A 46 -2.06 13.45 30.18
C LYS A 46 -0.91 14.38 29.81
N ASN A 47 0.12 13.84 29.12
CA ASN A 47 1.29 14.62 28.68
C ASN A 47 0.94 15.71 27.64
N HIS A 48 -0.21 15.55 26.94
CA HIS A 48 -0.71 16.50 25.93
C HIS A 48 -2.01 17.19 26.34
N ASP A 49 -2.37 17.11 27.64
CA ASP A 49 -3.51 17.84 28.21
C ASP A 49 -4.84 17.59 27.47
N PHE A 50 -5.14 16.32 27.14
CA PHE A 50 -6.36 15.95 26.40
C PHE A 50 -7.66 16.35 27.10
N GLU A 51 -7.66 16.47 28.42
CA GLU A 51 -8.81 16.92 29.20
C GLU A 51 -9.29 18.32 28.79
N ASN A 52 -8.35 19.19 28.43
CA ASN A 52 -8.60 20.57 28.03
C ASN A 52 -8.72 20.78 26.52
N ILE A 53 -8.63 19.72 25.69
CA ILE A 53 -8.83 19.82 24.25
C ILE A 53 -10.33 19.79 23.93
N LYS A 54 -10.87 20.91 23.46
CA LYS A 54 -12.28 21.06 23.06
C LYS A 54 -12.46 21.28 21.55
N SER A 55 -11.38 21.65 20.84
CA SER A 55 -11.39 21.93 19.40
C SER A 55 -10.20 21.30 18.70
N TYR A 56 -10.29 21.20 17.36
CA TYR A 56 -9.19 20.74 16.53
C TYR A 56 -7.98 21.70 16.60
N ASP A 57 -8.21 23.02 16.70
CA ASP A 57 -7.11 23.98 16.80
C ASP A 57 -6.31 23.78 18.08
N GLN A 58 -6.98 23.60 19.24
CA GLN A 58 -6.32 23.26 20.48
C GLN A 58 -5.55 21.93 20.40
N TYR A 59 -6.07 20.97 19.63
CA TYR A 59 -5.36 19.70 19.39
C TYR A 59 -4.07 19.92 18.59
N LYS A 60 -4.13 20.73 17.53
CA LYS A 60 -2.94 21.08 16.74
C LYS A 60 -1.84 21.73 17.58
N GLU A 61 -2.22 22.60 18.51
CA GLU A 61 -1.28 23.29 19.39
C GLU A 61 -0.59 22.33 20.40
N LYS A 62 -1.36 21.37 20.94
CA LYS A 62 -0.88 20.50 22.04
C LYS A 62 -0.25 19.21 21.56
N VAL A 63 -0.61 18.72 20.39
CA VAL A 63 -0.17 17.42 19.85
C VAL A 63 0.61 17.65 18.57
N PRO A 64 1.95 17.67 18.60
CA PRO A 64 2.73 17.81 17.37
C PRO A 64 2.63 16.59 16.47
N VAL A 65 2.87 16.77 15.18
CA VAL A 65 3.06 15.67 14.22
C VAL A 65 4.28 14.88 14.62
N ARG A 66 4.16 13.56 14.61
CA ARG A 66 5.25 12.63 14.93
C ARG A 66 5.36 11.51 13.92
N ASP A 67 6.58 11.13 13.64
CA ASP A 67 6.86 9.86 12.97
C ASP A 67 7.03 8.71 14.01
N TYR A 68 7.41 7.53 13.52
CA TYR A 68 7.58 6.36 14.40
C TYR A 68 8.69 6.56 15.43
N GLU A 69 9.80 7.19 15.05
CA GLU A 69 10.94 7.37 15.95
C GLU A 69 10.59 8.31 17.12
N GLU A 70 9.83 9.34 16.83
CA GLU A 70 9.36 10.29 17.84
C GLU A 70 8.27 9.70 18.75
N LEU A 71 7.49 8.72 18.25
CA LEU A 71 6.50 8.00 19.04
C LEU A 71 7.09 6.79 19.79
N ARG A 72 8.29 6.34 19.39
CA ARG A 72 8.98 5.15 19.91
C ARG A 72 9.05 5.10 21.45
N PRO A 73 9.36 6.17 22.19
CA PRO A 73 9.43 6.10 23.65
C PRO A 73 8.13 5.61 24.31
N TYR A 74 6.98 5.99 23.75
CA TYR A 74 5.67 5.48 24.22
C TYR A 74 5.44 4.04 23.77
N ILE A 75 5.79 3.73 22.50
CA ILE A 75 5.61 2.38 21.94
C ILE A 75 6.42 1.36 22.73
N GLU A 76 7.66 1.67 23.11
CA GLU A 76 8.53 0.78 23.91
C GLU A 76 7.95 0.47 25.28
N LYS A 77 7.33 1.43 25.95
CA LYS A 77 6.60 1.18 27.20
C LYS A 77 5.48 0.15 26.99
N VAL A 78 4.71 0.30 25.92
CA VAL A 78 3.63 -0.65 25.58
C VAL A 78 4.21 -2.04 25.23
N VAL A 79 5.31 -2.11 24.49
CA VAL A 79 6.03 -3.36 24.16
C VAL A 79 6.53 -4.05 25.43
N ASN A 80 6.99 -3.28 26.43
CA ASN A 80 7.40 -3.77 27.76
C ASN A 80 6.20 -4.17 28.64
N GLY A 81 4.98 -4.03 28.15
CA GLY A 81 3.77 -4.51 28.79
C GLY A 81 3.08 -3.49 29.68
N GLU A 82 3.44 -2.22 29.63
CA GLU A 82 2.74 -1.16 30.34
C GLU A 82 1.36 -0.89 29.74
N LYS A 83 0.42 -0.48 30.58
CA LYS A 83 -0.98 -0.22 30.22
C LYS A 83 -1.24 1.27 30.16
N ASP A 84 -2.28 1.65 29.41
CA ASP A 84 -2.79 3.02 29.38
C ASP A 84 -1.74 4.06 28.94
N ILE A 85 -0.80 3.65 28.07
CA ILE A 85 0.25 4.54 27.54
C ILE A 85 -0.28 5.35 26.37
N LEU A 86 -0.58 4.72 25.22
CA LEU A 86 -1.07 5.36 24.00
C LEU A 86 -2.59 5.25 23.87
N TRP A 87 -3.17 4.16 24.34
CA TRP A 87 -4.59 3.83 24.31
C TRP A 87 -4.98 3.10 25.59
N PRO A 88 -6.27 3.15 26.02
CA PRO A 88 -6.69 2.44 27.23
C PRO A 88 -6.41 0.96 27.16
N GLY A 89 -5.82 0.42 28.23
CA GLY A 89 -5.43 -0.98 28.34
C GLY A 89 -4.13 -1.31 27.58
N LYS A 90 -4.04 -2.54 27.09
CA LYS A 90 -2.97 -3.03 26.22
C LYS A 90 -3.53 -3.32 24.84
N PRO A 91 -2.76 -3.13 23.74
CA PRO A 91 -3.15 -3.64 22.44
C PRO A 91 -3.23 -5.18 22.45
N LEU A 92 -4.03 -5.75 21.56
CA LEU A 92 -4.07 -7.20 21.38
C LEU A 92 -2.84 -7.70 20.62
N TYR A 93 -2.37 -6.89 19.66
CA TYR A 93 -1.27 -7.25 18.78
C TYR A 93 -0.33 -6.08 18.58
N PHE A 94 0.90 -6.42 18.21
CA PHE A 94 1.80 -5.55 17.49
C PHE A 94 1.99 -6.06 16.06
N ALA A 95 1.66 -5.24 15.09
CA ALA A 95 2.06 -5.51 13.70
C ALA A 95 3.53 -5.13 13.51
N LYS A 96 4.37 -6.14 13.22
CA LYS A 96 5.76 -5.93 12.82
C LYS A 96 5.80 -5.48 11.36
N THR A 97 6.38 -4.32 11.09
CA THR A 97 6.61 -3.85 9.72
C THR A 97 8.09 -3.77 9.42
N SER A 98 8.44 -3.96 8.13
CA SER A 98 9.81 -3.75 7.67
C SER A 98 10.08 -2.26 7.51
N GLY A 99 11.19 -1.80 8.04
CA GLY A 99 11.78 -0.57 7.60
C GLY A 99 11.81 0.59 8.56
N THR A 100 12.98 0.76 9.11
CA THR A 100 13.71 1.99 9.38
C THR A 100 15.18 1.63 9.51
N THR A 101 16.06 2.63 9.53
CA THR A 101 17.48 2.49 9.87
C THR A 101 17.71 1.83 11.24
N SER A 102 16.69 1.74 12.07
CA SER A 102 16.75 1.29 13.49
C SER A 102 16.02 -0.04 13.77
N GLY A 103 15.59 -0.80 12.75
CA GLY A 103 15.00 -2.13 12.93
C GLY A 103 13.49 -2.21 12.63
N ALA A 104 12.81 -3.22 13.18
CA ALA A 104 11.38 -3.44 12.96
C ALA A 104 10.54 -2.41 13.74
N LYS A 105 9.52 -1.86 13.08
CA LYS A 105 8.48 -1.07 13.75
C LYS A 105 7.42 -1.98 14.37
N TYR A 106 6.92 -1.58 15.52
CA TYR A 106 5.84 -2.25 16.25
C TYR A 106 4.62 -1.33 16.26
N ILE A 107 3.66 -1.55 15.36
CA ILE A 107 2.44 -0.78 15.29
C ILE A 107 1.37 -1.43 16.17
N PRO A 108 0.84 -0.73 17.19
CA PRO A 108 -0.16 -1.30 18.08
C PRO A 108 -1.48 -1.57 17.34
N ILE A 109 -2.10 -2.70 17.63
CA ILE A 109 -3.43 -3.07 17.10
C ILE A 109 -4.31 -3.43 18.30
N THR A 110 -5.32 -2.61 18.53
CA THR A 110 -6.31 -2.77 19.58
C THR A 110 -7.49 -3.64 19.14
N LYS A 111 -8.38 -3.96 20.07
CA LYS A 111 -9.64 -4.65 19.76
C LYS A 111 -10.54 -3.83 18.85
N GLU A 112 -10.48 -2.52 18.96
CA GLU A 112 -11.23 -1.58 18.12
C GLU A 112 -10.66 -1.53 16.71
N SER A 113 -9.35 -1.30 16.58
CA SER A 113 -8.71 -1.13 15.28
C SER A 113 -8.74 -2.41 14.41
N ILE A 114 -8.53 -3.60 15.00
CA ILE A 114 -8.61 -4.84 14.19
C ILE A 114 -10.03 -5.08 13.65
N LYS A 115 -11.07 -4.71 14.39
CA LYS A 115 -12.45 -4.82 13.90
C LYS A 115 -12.68 -3.93 12.68
N THR A 116 -12.10 -2.73 12.66
CA THR A 116 -12.23 -1.84 11.51
C THR A 116 -11.49 -2.37 10.30
N HIS A 117 -10.29 -2.94 10.45
CA HIS A 117 -9.58 -3.62 9.35
C HIS A 117 -10.43 -4.72 8.70
N ILE A 118 -10.97 -5.64 9.50
CA ILE A 118 -11.78 -6.76 8.99
C ILE A 118 -13.08 -6.29 8.35
N ARG A 119 -13.72 -5.28 8.97
CA ARG A 119 -14.92 -4.67 8.41
C ARG A 119 -14.65 -4.04 7.05
N SER A 120 -13.57 -3.30 6.89
CA SER A 120 -13.23 -2.61 5.66
C SER A 120 -12.93 -3.57 4.51
N ALA A 121 -12.18 -4.64 4.77
CA ALA A 121 -11.93 -5.68 3.77
C ALA A 121 -13.23 -6.37 3.33
N ARG A 122 -14.14 -6.66 4.27
CA ARG A 122 -15.48 -7.19 3.98
C ARG A 122 -16.30 -6.21 3.13
N ASP A 123 -16.33 -4.94 3.52
CA ASP A 123 -17.14 -3.90 2.87
C ASP A 123 -16.65 -3.65 1.44
N ALA A 124 -15.34 -3.71 1.18
CA ALA A 124 -14.74 -3.67 -0.15
C ALA A 124 -15.31 -4.78 -1.06
N LEU A 125 -15.29 -6.03 -0.59
CA LEU A 125 -15.85 -7.17 -1.34
C LEU A 125 -17.37 -7.05 -1.55
N LEU A 126 -18.10 -6.63 -0.53
CA LEU A 126 -19.55 -6.45 -0.64
C LEU A 126 -19.91 -5.33 -1.62
N ASN A 127 -19.15 -4.23 -1.63
CA ASN A 127 -19.30 -3.17 -2.61
C ASN A 127 -19.02 -3.67 -4.02
N TYR A 128 -17.92 -4.41 -4.23
CA TYR A 128 -17.60 -5.03 -5.51
C TYR A 128 -18.77 -5.88 -6.01
N PHE A 129 -19.32 -6.78 -5.20
CA PHE A 129 -20.45 -7.63 -5.61
C PHE A 129 -21.69 -6.83 -6.00
N LEU A 130 -22.01 -5.76 -5.28
CA LEU A 130 -23.16 -4.91 -5.60
C LEU A 130 -22.97 -4.12 -6.89
N LYS A 131 -21.79 -3.60 -7.12
CA LYS A 131 -21.48 -2.72 -8.26
C LYS A 131 -21.33 -3.52 -9.56
N THR A 132 -20.59 -4.62 -9.52
CA THR A 132 -20.30 -5.42 -10.72
C THR A 132 -21.36 -6.47 -11.02
N LYS A 133 -22.21 -6.82 -10.03
CA LYS A 133 -23.14 -7.97 -10.10
C LYS A 133 -22.43 -9.32 -10.31
N ASN A 134 -21.13 -9.37 -10.14
CA ASN A 134 -20.34 -10.59 -10.26
C ASN A 134 -20.26 -11.30 -8.90
N PHE A 135 -21.04 -12.36 -8.73
CA PHE A 135 -21.08 -13.18 -7.52
C PHE A 135 -20.30 -14.51 -7.67
N LYS A 136 -19.68 -14.74 -8.82
CA LYS A 136 -18.86 -15.94 -9.07
C LYS A 136 -17.80 -16.17 -7.99
N PRO A 137 -17.12 -15.11 -7.48
CA PRO A 137 -16.12 -15.26 -6.43
C PRO A 137 -16.57 -16.00 -5.17
N LEU A 138 -17.86 -15.95 -4.83
CA LEU A 138 -18.42 -16.62 -3.63
C LEU A 138 -18.49 -18.15 -3.74
N ASN A 139 -18.33 -18.73 -4.92
CA ASN A 139 -18.64 -20.13 -5.21
C ASN A 139 -17.40 -21.03 -5.34
N GLY A 140 -16.25 -20.61 -4.80
CA GLY A 140 -15.02 -21.39 -4.87
C GLY A 140 -14.05 -21.12 -3.74
N LYS A 141 -12.78 -21.40 -4.00
CA LYS A 141 -11.68 -21.20 -3.05
C LYS A 141 -11.11 -19.77 -3.19
N HIS A 142 -10.69 -19.23 -2.06
CA HIS A 142 -10.11 -17.91 -1.95
C HIS A 142 -8.68 -18.04 -1.48
N MET A 143 -7.74 -17.55 -2.26
CA MET A 143 -6.34 -17.52 -1.88
C MET A 143 -5.92 -16.15 -1.39
N PHE A 144 -5.20 -16.14 -0.26
CA PHE A 144 -4.51 -14.97 0.25
C PHE A 144 -3.01 -15.29 0.31
N LEU A 145 -2.26 -14.74 -0.62
CA LEU A 145 -0.81 -14.85 -0.64
C LEU A 145 -0.23 -13.84 0.36
N GLN A 146 0.16 -14.31 1.52
CA GLN A 146 0.51 -13.48 2.69
C GLN A 146 1.68 -14.03 3.49
N GLY A 147 2.20 -13.23 4.43
CA GLY A 147 3.20 -13.68 5.40
C GLY A 147 2.66 -14.74 6.36
N SER A 148 3.56 -15.37 7.14
CA SER A 148 3.18 -16.37 8.13
C SER A 148 2.13 -15.85 9.11
N PRO A 149 1.10 -16.66 9.43
CA PRO A 149 0.10 -16.34 10.45
C PRO A 149 0.56 -16.64 11.86
N GLU A 150 1.75 -17.16 12.05
CA GLU A 150 2.31 -17.43 13.36
C GLU A 150 2.55 -16.14 14.13
N LEU A 151 2.24 -16.16 15.40
CA LEU A 151 2.31 -15.02 16.30
C LEU A 151 3.15 -15.36 17.52
N ASP A 152 4.18 -14.58 17.77
CA ASP A 152 4.93 -14.63 19.03
C ASP A 152 4.11 -13.93 20.12
N LYS A 153 4.15 -14.43 21.36
CA LYS A 153 3.52 -13.78 22.49
C LYS A 153 4.56 -13.28 23.47
N LYS A 154 4.61 -11.95 23.69
CA LYS A 154 5.51 -11.28 24.62
C LYS A 154 4.72 -10.32 25.49
N GLN A 155 4.95 -10.32 26.82
CA GLN A 155 4.26 -9.46 27.80
C GLN A 155 2.71 -9.47 27.68
N GLY A 156 2.15 -10.62 27.24
CA GLY A 156 0.71 -10.79 27.04
C GLY A 156 0.16 -10.25 25.71
N ILE A 157 1.01 -9.68 24.85
CA ILE A 157 0.65 -9.11 23.55
C ILE A 157 1.18 -10.02 22.44
N TYR A 158 0.38 -10.25 21.40
CA TYR A 158 0.81 -11.04 20.24
C TYR A 158 1.55 -10.17 19.22
N HIS A 159 2.61 -10.71 18.64
CA HIS A 159 3.46 -10.04 17.65
C HIS A 159 3.45 -10.82 16.35
N GLY A 160 3.21 -10.14 15.24
CA GLY A 160 3.22 -10.74 13.90
C GLY A 160 3.07 -9.70 12.79
N ARG A 161 2.97 -10.13 11.55
CA ARG A 161 2.63 -9.24 10.43
C ARG A 161 1.13 -9.00 10.40
N LEU A 162 0.67 -7.83 9.93
CA LEU A 162 -0.77 -7.52 9.84
C LEU A 162 -1.55 -8.60 9.06
N SER A 163 -1.01 -9.07 7.93
CA SER A 163 -1.65 -10.12 7.13
C SER A 163 -1.80 -11.44 7.90
N GLY A 164 -0.79 -11.80 8.70
CA GLY A 164 -0.84 -12.95 9.59
C GLY A 164 -1.88 -12.77 10.71
N ILE A 165 -1.91 -11.60 11.36
CA ILE A 165 -2.91 -11.26 12.37
C ILE A 165 -4.33 -11.35 11.78
N SER A 166 -4.55 -10.79 10.59
CA SER A 166 -5.84 -10.83 9.91
C SER A 166 -6.31 -12.25 9.60
N ALA A 167 -5.39 -13.17 9.41
CA ALA A 167 -5.68 -14.59 9.16
C ALA A 167 -6.48 -15.25 10.29
N HIS A 168 -6.30 -14.80 11.54
CA HIS A 168 -7.02 -15.30 12.71
C HIS A 168 -8.48 -14.81 12.79
N TYR A 169 -8.85 -13.82 11.97
CA TYR A 169 -10.19 -13.22 11.95
C TYR A 169 -11.08 -13.70 10.80
N VAL A 170 -10.59 -14.63 9.98
CA VAL A 170 -11.41 -15.21 8.91
C VAL A 170 -12.57 -15.99 9.55
N PRO A 171 -13.83 -15.65 9.23
CA PRO A 171 -14.98 -16.36 9.80
C PRO A 171 -14.93 -17.87 9.53
N LYS A 172 -15.31 -18.70 10.50
CA LYS A 172 -15.26 -20.17 10.41
C LYS A 172 -15.95 -20.72 9.14
N LEU A 173 -17.01 -20.08 8.68
CA LEU A 173 -17.72 -20.45 7.46
C LEU A 173 -16.84 -20.37 6.20
N PHE A 174 -15.89 -19.45 6.16
CA PHE A 174 -14.98 -19.22 5.02
C PHE A 174 -13.68 -20.01 5.13
N LEU A 175 -13.34 -20.58 6.30
CA LEU A 175 -12.10 -21.34 6.49
C LEU A 175 -12.00 -22.54 5.53
N ARG A 176 -13.12 -23.20 5.21
CA ARG A 176 -13.15 -24.32 4.24
C ARG A 176 -12.83 -23.89 2.81
N ASN A 177 -13.02 -22.62 2.50
CA ASN A 177 -12.78 -22.07 1.16
C ASN A 177 -11.43 -21.36 1.08
N ARG A 178 -10.70 -21.24 2.20
CA ARG A 178 -9.42 -20.54 2.25
C ARG A 178 -8.28 -21.44 1.76
N LYS A 179 -7.40 -20.85 0.96
CA LYS A 179 -6.08 -21.38 0.56
C LYS A 179 -5.00 -20.30 0.79
N PRO A 180 -3.75 -20.68 0.97
CA PRO A 180 -3.31 -22.04 1.26
C PRO A 180 -3.76 -22.48 2.66
N SER A 181 -3.46 -23.72 3.03
CA SER A 181 -3.66 -24.27 4.38
C SER A 181 -2.88 -23.47 5.43
N TRP A 182 -3.22 -23.65 6.69
CA TRP A 182 -2.49 -23.01 7.79
C TRP A 182 -1.02 -23.41 7.78
N THR A 183 -0.74 -24.71 7.64
CA THR A 183 0.62 -25.26 7.63
C THR A 183 1.47 -24.67 6.54
N THR A 184 0.95 -24.61 5.31
CA THR A 184 1.66 -23.99 4.17
C THR A 184 1.87 -22.50 4.37
N ASN A 185 0.92 -21.80 4.99
CA ASN A 185 1.11 -20.38 5.32
C ASN A 185 2.21 -20.14 6.35
N CYS A 186 2.53 -21.11 7.21
CA CYS A 186 3.60 -21.01 8.23
C CYS A 186 5.01 -21.23 7.63
N ILE A 187 5.15 -21.71 6.40
CA ILE A 187 6.46 -21.84 5.75
C ILE A 187 7.09 -20.45 5.65
N GLU A 188 8.30 -20.30 6.18
CA GLU A 188 9.01 -19.01 6.19
C GLU A 188 9.77 -18.76 4.88
N ASP A 189 10.42 -19.80 4.33
CA ASP A 189 11.09 -19.69 3.03
C ASP A 189 10.06 -19.42 1.93
N TRP A 190 10.28 -18.34 1.19
CA TRP A 190 9.30 -17.88 0.23
C TRP A 190 9.22 -18.79 -1.01
N GLU A 191 10.34 -19.32 -1.45
CA GLU A 191 10.38 -20.17 -2.64
C GLU A 191 9.71 -21.53 -2.35
N GLU A 192 10.01 -22.12 -1.19
CA GLU A 192 9.36 -23.32 -0.69
C GLU A 192 7.86 -23.12 -0.49
N LYS A 193 7.50 -21.99 0.11
CA LYS A 193 6.09 -21.63 0.33
C LYS A 193 5.31 -21.53 -0.96
N VAL A 194 5.86 -20.89 -1.99
CA VAL A 194 5.19 -20.75 -3.30
C VAL A 194 4.99 -22.12 -3.94
N GLU A 195 5.97 -23.02 -3.88
CA GLU A 195 5.82 -24.38 -4.38
C GLU A 195 4.71 -25.16 -3.65
N ALA A 196 4.67 -25.08 -2.32
CA ALA A 196 3.63 -25.73 -1.51
C ALA A 196 2.23 -25.13 -1.82
N VAL A 197 2.14 -23.81 -2.04
CA VAL A 197 0.89 -23.14 -2.43
C VAL A 197 0.43 -23.63 -3.81
N ILE A 198 1.34 -23.80 -4.77
CA ILE A 198 1.02 -24.34 -6.10
C ILE A 198 0.45 -25.76 -5.97
N GLN A 199 1.10 -26.63 -5.18
CA GLN A 199 0.61 -28.00 -4.94
C GLN A 199 -0.79 -28.04 -4.32
N GLU A 200 -1.11 -27.10 -3.44
CA GLU A 200 -2.42 -27.02 -2.81
C GLU A 200 -3.53 -26.40 -3.66
N THR A 201 -3.19 -25.63 -4.68
CA THR A 201 -4.15 -24.81 -5.41
C THR A 201 -4.41 -25.26 -6.82
N VAL A 202 -3.42 -25.87 -7.51
CA VAL A 202 -3.62 -26.47 -8.82
C VAL A 202 -4.65 -27.60 -8.72
N GLY A 203 -5.66 -27.56 -9.57
CA GLY A 203 -6.81 -28.48 -9.52
C GLY A 203 -7.96 -28.07 -8.60
N GLU A 204 -7.78 -27.01 -7.80
CA GLU A 204 -8.85 -26.46 -6.97
C GLU A 204 -9.70 -25.42 -7.75
N LYS A 205 -10.95 -25.29 -7.37
CA LYS A 205 -11.83 -24.26 -7.92
C LYS A 205 -11.51 -22.88 -7.33
N MET A 206 -10.41 -22.29 -7.78
CA MET A 206 -9.98 -20.96 -7.35
C MET A 206 -10.87 -19.87 -7.97
N THR A 207 -11.38 -18.94 -7.15
CA THR A 207 -12.27 -17.86 -7.59
C THR A 207 -11.81 -16.47 -7.21
N ILE A 208 -11.06 -16.34 -6.11
CA ILE A 208 -10.42 -15.10 -5.66
C ILE A 208 -8.95 -15.37 -5.41
N ILE A 209 -8.12 -14.46 -5.86
CA ILE A 209 -6.71 -14.37 -5.45
C ILE A 209 -6.47 -12.99 -4.87
N ALA A 210 -5.80 -12.91 -3.72
CA ALA A 210 -5.41 -11.66 -3.09
C ALA A 210 -3.94 -11.69 -2.72
N GLY A 211 -3.25 -10.57 -2.97
CA GLY A 211 -1.83 -10.41 -2.64
C GLY A 211 -1.21 -9.21 -3.33
N ILE A 212 0.00 -8.90 -2.94
CA ILE A 212 0.80 -7.85 -3.57
C ILE A 212 1.15 -8.30 -5.00
N PRO A 213 1.06 -7.42 -6.01
CA PRO A 213 1.28 -7.77 -7.41
C PRO A 213 2.55 -8.56 -7.68
N SER A 214 3.70 -8.14 -7.20
CA SER A 214 4.97 -8.86 -7.42
C SER A 214 4.95 -10.31 -6.91
N TRP A 215 4.25 -10.58 -5.80
CA TRP A 215 4.17 -11.96 -5.26
C TRP A 215 3.21 -12.84 -6.02
N VAL A 216 2.06 -12.26 -6.40
CA VAL A 216 1.08 -12.98 -7.21
C VAL A 216 1.65 -13.24 -8.60
N GLN A 217 2.45 -12.32 -9.16
CA GLN A 217 3.18 -12.54 -10.40
C GLN A 217 4.12 -13.75 -10.30
N MET A 218 5.00 -13.79 -9.29
CA MET A 218 5.93 -14.93 -9.08
C MET A 218 5.17 -16.25 -8.98
N TYR A 219 4.06 -16.29 -8.23
CA TYR A 219 3.23 -17.47 -8.11
C TYR A 219 2.64 -17.89 -9.46
N PHE A 220 2.11 -16.97 -10.25
CA PHE A 220 1.52 -17.26 -11.55
C PHE A 220 2.56 -17.69 -12.58
N GLU A 221 3.72 -17.06 -12.61
CA GLU A 221 4.81 -17.44 -13.52
C GLU A 221 5.28 -18.86 -13.28
N LYS A 222 5.43 -19.25 -12.01
CA LYS A 222 5.78 -20.64 -11.67
C LYS A 222 4.71 -21.64 -12.11
N ILE A 223 3.41 -21.29 -11.97
CA ILE A 223 2.32 -22.14 -12.46
C ILE A 223 2.36 -22.25 -13.99
N VAL A 224 2.48 -21.14 -14.70
CA VAL A 224 2.53 -21.12 -16.17
C VAL A 224 3.72 -21.95 -16.67
N LEU A 225 4.89 -21.81 -16.04
CA LEU A 225 6.07 -22.59 -16.37
C LEU A 225 5.86 -24.10 -16.15
N LYS A 226 5.20 -24.47 -15.04
CA LYS A 226 5.00 -25.87 -14.65
C LYS A 226 3.92 -26.55 -15.49
N GLU A 227 2.80 -25.86 -15.72
CA GLU A 227 1.61 -26.43 -16.36
C GLU A 227 1.58 -26.22 -17.88
N GLY A 228 2.39 -25.31 -18.42
CA GLY A 228 2.37 -24.94 -19.84
C GLY A 228 1.06 -24.29 -20.30
N LYS A 229 0.31 -23.68 -19.37
CA LYS A 229 -1.05 -23.14 -19.58
C LYS A 229 -1.15 -21.76 -18.96
N THR A 230 -2.05 -20.94 -19.52
CA THR A 230 -2.39 -19.65 -18.88
C THR A 230 -3.13 -19.87 -17.55
N ILE A 231 -3.12 -18.87 -16.70
CA ILE A 231 -3.80 -18.94 -15.38
C ILE A 231 -5.29 -19.19 -15.51
N SER A 232 -5.94 -18.66 -16.55
CA SER A 232 -7.37 -18.94 -16.79
C SER A 232 -7.64 -20.36 -17.27
N GLN A 233 -6.67 -21.04 -17.85
CA GLN A 233 -6.79 -22.46 -18.18
C GLN A 233 -6.56 -23.36 -16.96
N VAL A 234 -5.68 -22.94 -16.05
CA VAL A 234 -5.42 -23.65 -14.78
C VAL A 234 -6.55 -23.39 -13.77
N PHE A 235 -7.02 -22.14 -13.70
CA PHE A 235 -8.12 -21.70 -12.81
C PHE A 235 -9.26 -21.08 -13.62
N PRO A 236 -10.13 -21.87 -14.27
CA PRO A 236 -11.19 -21.35 -15.15
C PRO A 236 -12.20 -20.45 -14.45
N ASP A 237 -12.45 -20.70 -13.16
CA ASP A 237 -13.38 -19.96 -12.33
C ASP A 237 -12.78 -18.70 -11.68
N LEU A 238 -11.47 -18.44 -11.84
CA LEU A 238 -10.84 -17.25 -11.30
C LEU A 238 -11.46 -16.00 -11.93
N SER A 239 -11.99 -15.14 -11.08
CA SER A 239 -12.80 -14.00 -11.51
C SER A 239 -12.52 -12.70 -10.77
N LEU A 240 -11.72 -12.73 -9.71
CA LEU A 240 -11.36 -11.55 -8.95
C LEU A 240 -9.92 -11.62 -8.44
N TYR A 241 -9.15 -10.58 -8.72
CA TYR A 241 -7.86 -10.32 -8.12
C TYR A 241 -7.94 -9.10 -7.19
N VAL A 242 -7.66 -9.30 -5.89
CA VAL A 242 -7.62 -8.23 -4.88
C VAL A 242 -6.17 -7.86 -4.59
N TYR A 243 -5.84 -6.60 -4.73
CA TYR A 243 -4.47 -6.14 -4.51
C TYR A 243 -4.42 -4.88 -3.64
N GLY A 244 -3.22 -4.59 -3.16
CA GLY A 244 -2.93 -3.37 -2.41
C GLY A 244 -1.45 -3.22 -2.14
N GLY A 245 -1.09 -2.09 -1.63
CA GLY A 245 0.27 -1.82 -1.19
C GLY A 245 1.22 -1.29 -2.27
N VAL A 246 0.97 -1.51 -3.54
CA VAL A 246 1.65 -0.91 -4.71
C VAL A 246 0.63 -0.66 -5.81
N SER A 247 0.97 0.24 -6.75
CA SER A 247 0.19 0.40 -7.98
C SER A 247 0.21 -0.90 -8.79
N TYR A 248 -0.92 -1.24 -9.39
CA TYR A 248 -1.06 -2.42 -10.25
C TYR A 248 -0.68 -2.12 -11.71
N GLU A 249 -0.75 -0.86 -12.11
CA GLU A 249 -0.62 -0.46 -13.53
C GLU A 249 0.70 -0.93 -14.17
N PRO A 250 1.88 -0.83 -13.52
CA PRO A 250 3.12 -1.32 -14.09
C PRO A 250 3.12 -2.85 -14.37
N TYR A 251 2.30 -3.59 -13.62
CA TYR A 251 2.21 -5.05 -13.75
C TYR A 251 1.11 -5.51 -14.71
N ARG A 252 0.20 -4.62 -15.10
CA ARG A 252 -1.03 -4.95 -15.85
C ARG A 252 -0.75 -5.78 -17.09
N GLN A 253 0.18 -5.37 -17.93
CA GLN A 253 0.50 -6.08 -19.18
C GLN A 253 0.99 -7.52 -18.95
N ILE A 254 1.81 -7.73 -17.92
CA ILE A 254 2.29 -9.07 -17.55
C ILE A 254 1.12 -9.92 -17.05
N PHE A 255 0.29 -9.34 -16.18
CA PHE A 255 -0.87 -10.05 -15.65
C PHE A 255 -1.89 -10.41 -16.74
N ASP A 256 -2.13 -9.53 -17.71
CA ASP A 256 -3.02 -9.80 -18.85
C ASP A 256 -2.51 -11.00 -19.67
N LYS A 257 -1.20 -11.07 -19.91
CA LYS A 257 -0.57 -12.24 -20.56
C LYS A 257 -0.69 -13.51 -19.71
N LEU A 258 -0.37 -13.42 -18.41
CA LEU A 258 -0.44 -14.56 -17.50
C LEU A 258 -1.88 -15.07 -17.34
N PHE A 259 -2.85 -14.19 -17.20
CA PHE A 259 -4.26 -14.56 -17.10
C PHE A 259 -4.78 -15.19 -18.40
N GLY A 260 -4.45 -14.65 -19.55
CA GLY A 260 -4.98 -15.08 -20.85
C GLY A 260 -6.47 -14.70 -21.08
N LYS A 261 -7.10 -14.01 -20.13
CA LYS A 261 -8.43 -13.40 -20.23
C LYS A 261 -8.54 -12.21 -19.25
N SER A 262 -9.50 -11.35 -19.46
CA SER A 262 -9.79 -10.28 -18.49
C SER A 262 -10.32 -10.84 -17.18
N ILE A 263 -9.79 -10.37 -16.06
CA ILE A 263 -10.21 -10.70 -14.69
C ILE A 263 -10.48 -9.37 -13.96
N ASP A 264 -11.55 -9.34 -13.17
CA ASP A 264 -11.87 -8.16 -12.37
C ASP A 264 -10.78 -7.91 -11.32
N THR A 265 -10.49 -6.65 -11.07
CA THR A 265 -9.54 -6.23 -10.04
C THR A 265 -10.22 -5.38 -8.97
N LEU A 266 -9.71 -5.46 -7.74
CA LEU A 266 -10.17 -4.67 -6.61
C LEU A 266 -8.95 -4.11 -5.85
N ALA A 267 -8.74 -2.81 -5.97
CA ALA A 267 -7.69 -2.11 -5.24
C ALA A 267 -8.09 -1.84 -3.79
N THR A 268 -7.13 -1.95 -2.89
CA THR A 268 -7.30 -1.68 -1.45
C THR A 268 -6.09 -0.93 -0.88
N PHE A 269 -6.32 -0.14 0.16
CA PHE A 269 -5.26 0.57 0.87
C PHE A 269 -5.21 0.17 2.36
N PRO A 270 -4.76 -1.05 2.67
CA PRO A 270 -4.46 -1.50 4.03
C PRO A 270 -3.03 -1.15 4.42
N ALA A 271 -2.85 -0.70 5.67
CA ALA A 271 -1.56 -0.56 6.32
C ALA A 271 -1.63 -1.13 7.75
N SER A 272 -0.50 -1.29 8.43
CA SER A 272 -0.50 -1.73 9.83
C SER A 272 -1.20 -0.73 10.74
N GLU A 273 -1.14 0.53 10.37
CA GLU A 273 -1.71 1.68 11.06
C GLU A 273 -3.23 1.80 10.88
N GLY A 274 -3.79 1.30 9.76
CA GLY A 274 -5.22 1.40 9.45
C GLY A 274 -5.58 0.82 8.09
N PHE A 275 -6.86 0.70 7.82
CA PHE A 275 -7.38 0.41 6.49
C PHE A 275 -8.02 1.69 5.94
N PHE A 276 -7.37 2.35 4.99
CA PHE A 276 -7.70 3.73 4.63
C PHE A 276 -8.71 3.84 3.50
N GLY A 277 -8.66 2.95 2.52
CA GLY A 277 -9.55 3.03 1.36
C GLY A 277 -9.66 1.75 0.56
N TYR A 278 -10.68 1.70 -0.28
CA TYR A 278 -10.84 0.66 -1.30
C TYR A 278 -11.50 1.24 -2.55
N GLN A 279 -11.24 0.60 -3.68
CA GLN A 279 -11.87 0.92 -4.94
C GLN A 279 -13.39 0.71 -4.84
N ASP A 280 -14.18 1.75 -5.07
CA ASP A 280 -15.63 1.70 -5.00
C ASP A 280 -16.31 1.83 -6.37
N GLN A 281 -15.54 2.08 -7.44
CA GLN A 281 -15.95 2.18 -8.83
C GLN A 281 -15.17 1.18 -9.69
N PHE A 282 -15.83 0.55 -10.65
CA PHE A 282 -15.27 -0.55 -11.45
C PHE A 282 -15.31 -0.30 -12.96
N ASN A 283 -15.28 0.96 -13.37
CA ASN A 283 -15.09 1.34 -14.77
C ASN A 283 -13.59 1.32 -15.10
N LYS A 284 -13.23 1.02 -16.33
CA LYS A 284 -11.83 0.83 -16.75
C LYS A 284 -10.88 2.03 -16.45
N ASP A 285 -11.45 3.22 -16.30
CA ASP A 285 -10.68 4.46 -16.16
C ASP A 285 -10.53 4.93 -14.69
N TYR A 286 -11.13 4.23 -13.72
CA TYR A 286 -11.09 4.62 -12.32
C TYR A 286 -10.18 3.70 -11.49
N THR A 287 -9.10 4.26 -10.95
CA THR A 287 -8.17 3.57 -10.04
C THR A 287 -8.17 4.18 -8.64
N ASP A 288 -9.03 5.18 -8.41
CA ASP A 288 -9.14 5.88 -7.13
C ASP A 288 -9.86 5.05 -6.06
N LEU A 289 -9.61 5.41 -4.83
CA LEU A 289 -10.08 4.70 -3.64
C LEU A 289 -11.02 5.58 -2.84
N LEU A 290 -12.18 5.07 -2.46
CA LEU A 290 -13.05 5.71 -1.49
C LEU A 290 -12.33 5.78 -0.13
N LEU A 291 -12.07 6.99 0.37
CA LEU A 291 -11.46 7.19 1.69
C LEU A 291 -12.45 6.85 2.80
N LEU A 292 -12.08 5.95 3.70
CA LEU A 292 -12.97 5.41 4.73
C LEU A 292 -12.98 6.28 5.98
N LEU A 293 -14.03 7.06 6.16
CA LEU A 293 -14.17 7.98 7.28
C LEU A 293 -14.83 7.36 8.52
N ASN A 294 -15.22 6.09 8.46
CA ASN A 294 -15.90 5.36 9.52
C ASN A 294 -15.01 4.37 10.28
N ASN A 295 -13.69 4.42 10.11
CA ASN A 295 -12.74 3.43 10.64
C ASN A 295 -12.09 3.78 11.97
N ASP A 296 -12.71 4.67 12.75
CA ASP A 296 -12.12 5.17 14.00
C ASP A 296 -10.71 5.78 13.77
N ILE A 297 -10.55 6.43 12.61
CA ILE A 297 -9.37 7.18 12.22
C ILE A 297 -9.80 8.63 11.98
N PHE A 298 -9.16 9.55 12.65
CA PHE A 298 -9.24 10.97 12.36
C PHE A 298 -8.08 11.34 11.44
N TYR A 299 -8.40 11.96 10.31
CA TYR A 299 -7.45 12.31 9.27
C TYR A 299 -7.08 13.77 9.33
N GLU A 300 -5.79 14.03 9.20
CA GLU A 300 -5.17 15.33 9.04
C GLU A 300 -4.26 15.30 7.81
N PHE A 301 -4.05 16.45 7.19
CA PHE A 301 -3.29 16.55 5.94
C PHE A 301 -2.32 17.71 6.02
N ILE A 302 -1.11 17.52 5.48
CA ILE A 302 -0.11 18.58 5.28
C ILE A 302 0.24 18.57 3.81
N LYS A 303 0.25 19.73 3.14
CA LYS A 303 0.73 19.82 1.76
C LYS A 303 2.16 19.26 1.70
N ALA A 304 2.43 18.35 0.77
CA ALA A 304 3.74 17.68 0.72
C ALA A 304 4.88 18.67 0.55
N GLU A 305 4.69 19.72 -0.24
CA GLU A 305 5.64 20.81 -0.45
C GLU A 305 5.95 21.55 0.87
N ASP A 306 4.92 21.86 1.66
CA ASP A 306 5.08 22.53 2.94
C ASP A 306 5.87 21.66 3.92
N PHE A 307 5.53 20.37 4.00
CA PHE A 307 6.27 19.44 4.84
C PHE A 307 7.76 19.34 4.47
N LEU A 308 8.07 19.26 3.17
CA LEU A 308 9.43 19.21 2.66
C LEU A 308 10.20 20.51 2.93
N SER A 309 9.52 21.66 2.99
CA SER A 309 10.10 22.96 3.36
C SER A 309 10.14 23.23 4.88
N GLY A 310 9.77 22.24 5.70
CA GLY A 310 9.78 22.36 7.16
C GLY A 310 8.56 23.05 7.76
N LYS A 311 7.50 23.24 6.97
CA LYS A 311 6.22 23.78 7.44
C LYS A 311 5.25 22.63 7.74
N TYR A 312 4.68 22.62 8.92
CA TYR A 312 3.82 21.54 9.40
C TYR A 312 2.38 22.01 9.68
N ASP A 313 1.85 22.92 8.86
CA ASP A 313 0.46 23.34 9.02
C ASP A 313 -0.49 22.22 8.58
N ARG A 314 -1.26 21.74 9.54
CA ARG A 314 -2.22 20.63 9.36
C ARG A 314 -3.61 21.16 9.10
N ILE A 315 -4.24 20.60 8.10
CA ILE A 315 -5.64 20.86 7.78
C ILE A 315 -6.49 19.62 8.01
N SER A 316 -7.78 19.81 8.18
CA SER A 316 -8.76 18.73 8.28
C SER A 316 -9.34 18.39 6.91
N ILE A 317 -10.10 17.29 6.83
CA ILE A 317 -10.70 16.83 5.57
C ILE A 317 -11.64 17.88 4.92
N LYS A 318 -12.20 18.82 5.68
CA LYS A 318 -13.07 19.88 5.13
C LYS A 318 -12.34 20.91 4.28
N ASP A 319 -11.00 21.02 4.47
CA ASP A 319 -10.16 22.06 3.90
C ASP A 319 -9.26 21.54 2.77
N VAL A 320 -9.41 20.27 2.38
CA VAL A 320 -8.58 19.67 1.31
C VAL A 320 -9.04 20.14 -0.07
N GLU A 321 -8.08 20.24 -0.98
CA GLU A 321 -8.25 20.64 -2.37
C GLU A 321 -8.00 19.43 -3.31
N LEU A 322 -8.61 19.45 -4.49
CA LEU A 322 -8.37 18.43 -5.52
C LEU A 322 -6.96 18.57 -6.09
N ASP A 323 -6.39 17.44 -6.49
CA ASP A 323 -5.11 17.32 -7.16
C ASP A 323 -3.88 17.85 -6.39
N VAL A 324 -4.07 18.31 -5.16
CA VAL A 324 -2.98 18.70 -4.25
C VAL A 324 -2.41 17.45 -3.59
N ASN A 325 -1.08 17.36 -3.57
CA ASN A 325 -0.38 16.25 -2.93
C ASN A 325 -0.27 16.47 -1.41
N TYR A 326 -0.86 15.59 -0.63
CA TYR A 326 -0.89 15.69 0.83
C TYR A 326 -0.15 14.53 1.50
N LEU A 327 0.64 14.84 2.51
CA LEU A 327 1.11 13.88 3.49
C LEU A 327 -0.06 13.47 4.39
N LEU A 328 -0.26 12.18 4.57
CA LEU A 328 -1.35 11.62 5.36
C LEU A 328 -0.94 11.48 6.82
N ILE A 329 -1.61 12.23 7.69
CA ILE A 329 -1.46 12.20 9.14
C ILE A 329 -2.70 11.58 9.76
N ILE A 330 -2.53 10.72 10.76
CA ILE A 330 -3.65 9.99 11.36
C ILE A 330 -3.62 10.02 12.88
N SER A 331 -4.83 10.04 13.46
CA SER A 331 -5.04 9.69 14.86
C SER A 331 -6.03 8.54 14.92
N THR A 332 -5.71 7.47 15.67
CA THR A 332 -6.43 6.20 15.57
C THR A 332 -6.86 5.64 16.92
N SER A 333 -7.84 4.73 16.89
CA SER A 333 -8.22 3.92 18.05
C SER A 333 -7.18 2.87 18.47
N ALA A 334 -6.00 2.91 17.89
CA ALA A 334 -4.83 2.13 18.32
C ALA A 334 -3.83 2.98 19.12
N GLY A 335 -4.10 4.28 19.30
CA GLY A 335 -3.24 5.18 20.05
C GLY A 335 -2.12 5.82 19.21
N LEU A 336 -2.25 5.82 17.90
CA LEU A 336 -1.43 6.67 17.06
C LEU A 336 -2.06 8.08 17.08
N TRP A 337 -1.29 9.09 17.45
CA TRP A 337 -1.75 10.46 17.63
C TRP A 337 -0.97 11.43 16.75
N SER A 338 -1.66 12.11 15.83
CA SER A 338 -1.06 12.95 14.78
C SER A 338 0.15 12.27 14.13
N TYR A 339 -0.02 10.98 13.86
CA TYR A 339 1.05 10.12 13.37
C TYR A 339 1.23 10.24 11.87
N ASN A 340 2.43 10.60 11.45
CA ASN A 340 2.85 10.61 10.06
C ASN A 340 3.16 9.18 9.60
N ILE A 341 2.30 8.62 8.74
CA ILE A 341 2.51 7.29 8.18
C ILE A 341 3.59 7.25 7.09
N GLY A 342 3.94 8.43 6.57
CA GLY A 342 4.90 8.59 5.49
C GLY A 342 4.33 8.44 4.09
N ASP A 343 3.06 8.09 3.94
CA ASP A 343 2.40 7.99 2.63
C ASP A 343 1.81 9.33 2.21
N THR A 344 1.89 9.62 0.92
CA THR A 344 1.26 10.80 0.31
C THR A 344 0.07 10.38 -0.54
N ILE A 345 -0.92 11.26 -0.59
CA ILE A 345 -2.18 11.04 -1.32
C ILE A 345 -2.59 12.32 -2.06
N LYS A 346 -3.40 12.16 -3.11
CA LYS A 346 -4.14 13.25 -3.75
C LYS A 346 -5.62 12.96 -3.72
N PHE A 347 -6.44 13.99 -3.56
CA PHE A 347 -7.89 13.86 -3.67
C PHE A 347 -8.31 13.99 -5.14
N THR A 348 -9.02 12.97 -5.64
CA THR A 348 -9.62 12.95 -6.98
C THR A 348 -11.09 13.35 -6.94
N SER A 349 -11.71 13.31 -5.75
CA SER A 349 -13.08 13.76 -5.48
C SER A 349 -13.23 14.14 -4.01
N ILE A 350 -14.09 15.12 -3.73
CA ILE A 350 -14.49 15.52 -2.38
C ILE A 350 -15.95 15.17 -2.05
N ASP A 351 -16.71 14.66 -3.03
CA ASP A 351 -18.09 14.18 -2.84
C ASP A 351 -18.36 12.94 -3.71
N PRO A 352 -18.23 11.74 -3.15
CA PRO A 352 -17.58 11.41 -1.88
C PRO A 352 -16.06 11.58 -1.95
N TYR A 353 -15.41 11.64 -0.80
CA TYR A 353 -13.95 11.74 -0.74
C TYR A 353 -13.28 10.50 -1.32
N ARG A 354 -12.56 10.69 -2.42
CA ARG A 354 -11.73 9.66 -3.06
C ARG A 354 -10.30 10.14 -3.20
N ILE A 355 -9.39 9.19 -3.12
CA ILE A 355 -7.96 9.45 -3.15
C ILE A 355 -7.24 8.49 -4.09
N ILE A 356 -6.10 8.92 -4.56
CA ILE A 356 -5.03 8.06 -5.06
C ILE A 356 -3.84 8.14 -4.11
N VAL A 357 -3.09 7.04 -4.01
CA VAL A 357 -1.82 7.02 -3.26
C VAL A 357 -0.74 7.50 -4.22
N SER A 358 -0.19 8.68 -3.95
CA SER A 358 0.81 9.33 -4.82
C SER A 358 2.25 8.90 -4.50
N GLY A 359 2.49 8.29 -3.33
CA GLY A 359 3.82 7.79 -3.00
C GLY A 359 4.13 7.78 -1.52
N ARG A 360 5.41 7.97 -1.19
CA ARG A 360 5.90 8.11 0.18
C ARG A 360 6.80 9.32 0.31
N ILE A 361 6.57 10.10 1.36
CA ILE A 361 7.34 11.34 1.60
C ILE A 361 8.85 11.09 1.79
N LYS A 362 9.25 9.90 2.27
CA LYS A 362 10.66 9.48 2.37
C LYS A 362 11.21 8.87 1.07
N HIS A 363 10.33 8.54 0.14
CA HIS A 363 10.65 8.04 -1.19
C HIS A 363 10.27 9.11 -2.21
N PHE A 364 10.95 10.21 -2.16
CA PHE A 364 10.98 11.23 -3.20
C PHE A 364 12.42 11.37 -3.65
N LEU A 365 12.62 11.77 -4.86
CA LEU A 365 13.91 12.06 -5.40
C LEU A 365 14.03 13.58 -5.50
N SER A 366 14.93 14.16 -4.75
CA SER A 366 15.17 15.60 -4.71
C SER A 366 16.65 15.88 -4.50
N ALA A 367 17.49 15.06 -5.16
CA ALA A 367 18.95 15.22 -5.08
C ALA A 367 19.43 16.56 -5.65
N PHE A 368 18.57 17.19 -6.49
CA PHE A 368 18.84 18.43 -7.20
C PHE A 368 17.75 19.50 -6.99
N GLY A 369 16.75 19.22 -6.13
CA GLY A 369 15.60 20.10 -5.88
C GLY A 369 14.36 19.81 -6.74
N GLU A 370 14.34 18.70 -7.48
CA GLU A 370 13.28 18.32 -8.41
C GLU A 370 12.02 17.76 -7.75
N HIS A 371 12.08 17.34 -6.51
CA HIS A 371 10.96 16.82 -5.72
C HIS A 371 10.08 15.77 -6.43
N VAL A 372 10.70 14.88 -7.20
CA VAL A 372 10.01 13.80 -7.92
C VAL A 372 9.40 12.79 -6.94
N ILE A 373 8.15 12.42 -7.14
CA ILE A 373 7.41 11.46 -6.32
C ILE A 373 7.14 10.15 -7.06
N SER A 374 6.78 9.10 -6.31
CA SER A 374 6.56 7.75 -6.89
C SER A 374 5.46 7.71 -7.95
N GLU A 375 4.40 8.51 -7.78
CA GLU A 375 3.30 8.62 -8.76
C GLU A 375 3.81 9.07 -10.14
N GLU A 376 4.68 10.08 -10.17
CA GLU A 376 5.22 10.63 -11.40
C GLU A 376 6.08 9.60 -12.14
N VAL A 377 6.97 8.89 -11.43
CA VAL A 377 7.79 7.84 -12.05
C VAL A 377 6.96 6.62 -12.49
N GLU A 378 5.94 6.24 -11.72
CA GLU A 378 5.02 5.16 -12.11
C GLU A 378 4.22 5.54 -13.36
N LYS A 379 3.75 6.78 -13.44
CA LYS A 379 3.01 7.30 -14.59
C LYS A 379 3.90 7.42 -15.83
N ALA A 380 5.13 7.91 -15.67
CA ALA A 380 6.08 7.98 -16.78
C ALA A 380 6.39 6.58 -17.32
N MET A 381 6.60 5.60 -16.45
CA MET A 381 6.80 4.21 -16.83
C MET A 381 5.58 3.62 -17.54
N GLU A 382 4.36 3.87 -17.04
CA GLU A 382 3.11 3.43 -17.68
C GLU A 382 2.98 3.97 -19.12
N VAL A 383 3.23 5.25 -19.32
CA VAL A 383 3.14 5.89 -20.64
C VAL A 383 4.21 5.34 -21.58
N ALA A 384 5.46 5.27 -21.12
CA ALA A 384 6.56 4.77 -21.95
C ALA A 384 6.38 3.30 -22.36
N THR A 385 5.93 2.44 -21.44
CA THR A 385 5.66 1.02 -21.73
C THR A 385 4.52 0.86 -22.74
N LYS A 386 3.46 1.64 -22.62
CA LYS A 386 2.34 1.63 -23.57
C LYS A 386 2.75 2.09 -24.96
N LEU A 387 3.45 3.22 -25.05
CA LEU A 387 3.87 3.82 -26.34
C LEU A 387 4.84 2.92 -27.12
N ASN A 388 5.71 2.20 -26.41
CA ASN A 388 6.75 1.39 -27.04
C ASN A 388 6.42 -0.13 -27.03
N ASN A 389 5.21 -0.51 -26.62
CA ASN A 389 4.76 -1.90 -26.50
C ASN A 389 5.73 -2.78 -25.67
N VAL A 390 6.21 -2.25 -24.55
CA VAL A 390 7.16 -2.86 -23.64
C VAL A 390 6.44 -3.38 -22.41
N ALA A 391 6.85 -4.56 -21.92
CA ALA A 391 6.46 -5.06 -20.61
C ALA A 391 7.68 -5.09 -19.68
N ILE A 392 7.49 -4.67 -18.44
CA ILE A 392 8.54 -4.65 -17.41
C ILE A 392 8.15 -5.55 -16.23
N ARG A 393 9.16 -6.06 -15.54
CA ARG A 393 8.99 -6.87 -14.32
C ARG A 393 9.05 -6.00 -13.07
N GLU A 394 10.04 -5.14 -13.00
CA GLU A 394 10.29 -4.27 -11.86
C GLU A 394 11.17 -3.09 -12.29
N PHE A 395 11.10 -1.99 -11.52
CA PHE A 395 12.01 -0.86 -11.71
C PHE A 395 12.23 -0.07 -10.42
N THR A 396 13.35 0.68 -10.41
CA THR A 396 13.66 1.70 -9.38
C THR A 396 14.44 2.83 -10.00
N VAL A 397 14.34 4.02 -9.41
CA VAL A 397 15.04 5.22 -9.87
C VAL A 397 16.00 5.71 -8.79
N ALA A 398 17.22 6.05 -9.17
CA ALA A 398 18.25 6.60 -8.30
C ALA A 398 18.98 7.78 -8.95
N PRO A 399 19.47 8.76 -8.17
CA PRO A 399 20.20 9.89 -8.72
C PRO A 399 21.65 9.51 -9.03
N LYS A 400 22.19 9.98 -10.14
CA LYS A 400 23.63 10.04 -10.45
C LYS A 400 24.12 11.46 -10.17
N ILE A 401 24.63 11.70 -8.96
CA ILE A 401 24.94 13.05 -8.48
C ILE A 401 26.25 13.57 -9.07
N ASN A 402 27.29 12.74 -9.09
CA ASN A 402 28.64 13.13 -9.52
C ASN A 402 29.13 12.21 -10.65
N PRO A 403 28.55 12.26 -11.86
CA PRO A 403 29.08 11.52 -12.99
C PRO A 403 30.39 12.16 -13.49
N ILE A 404 31.27 11.35 -14.10
CA ILE A 404 32.50 11.85 -14.72
C ILE A 404 32.16 12.45 -16.08
N ASP A 405 32.61 13.67 -16.32
CA ASP A 405 32.50 14.40 -17.62
C ASP A 405 31.08 14.57 -18.18
N MET A 406 30.04 14.55 -17.33
CA MET A 406 28.66 14.81 -17.76
C MET A 406 27.83 15.45 -16.63
N LEU A 407 26.65 15.99 -16.95
CA LEU A 407 25.74 16.54 -15.98
C LEU A 407 25.11 15.44 -15.11
N PRO A 408 24.73 15.77 -13.88
CA PRO A 408 23.92 14.91 -13.03
C PRO A 408 22.64 14.49 -13.76
N HIS A 409 22.06 13.35 -13.36
CA HIS A 409 20.83 12.81 -13.98
C HIS A 409 20.19 11.73 -13.12
N HIS A 410 18.98 11.32 -13.52
CA HIS A 410 18.31 10.16 -12.98
C HIS A 410 18.69 8.90 -13.74
N GLU A 411 19.06 7.85 -13.04
CA GLU A 411 19.24 6.51 -13.60
C GLU A 411 18.01 5.66 -13.27
N TRP A 412 17.37 5.12 -14.30
CA TRP A 412 16.21 4.23 -14.21
C TRP A 412 16.65 2.79 -14.43
N TYR A 413 16.70 2.02 -13.37
CA TYR A 413 17.04 0.60 -13.38
C TYR A 413 15.79 -0.20 -13.68
N VAL A 414 15.72 -0.84 -14.85
CA VAL A 414 14.52 -1.51 -15.35
C VAL A 414 14.81 -2.98 -15.67
N GLU A 415 14.06 -3.88 -15.05
CA GLU A 415 14.03 -5.28 -15.41
C GLU A 415 12.92 -5.50 -16.44
N PHE A 416 13.31 -5.69 -17.69
CA PHE A 416 12.39 -5.87 -18.80
C PHE A 416 11.87 -7.32 -18.88
N GLU A 417 10.58 -7.48 -19.21
CA GLU A 417 10.03 -8.76 -19.68
C GLU A 417 10.30 -8.96 -21.16
N ASN A 418 10.09 -7.91 -21.95
CA ASN A 418 10.53 -7.79 -23.34
C ASN A 418 11.18 -6.44 -23.56
N PHE A 419 12.34 -6.45 -24.23
CA PHE A 419 13.06 -5.21 -24.52
C PHE A 419 12.29 -4.35 -25.54
N PRO A 420 12.40 -3.03 -25.45
CA PRO A 420 11.92 -2.13 -26.51
C PRO A 420 12.71 -2.39 -27.81
N GLU A 421 12.02 -2.24 -28.95
CA GLU A 421 12.67 -2.29 -30.25
C GLU A 421 13.68 -1.14 -30.44
N ASP A 422 13.36 0.02 -29.86
CA ASP A 422 14.23 1.19 -29.82
C ASP A 422 14.33 1.70 -28.36
N MET A 423 15.47 1.42 -27.70
CA MET A 423 15.76 1.86 -26.34
C MET A 423 15.83 3.40 -26.23
N SER A 424 16.29 4.08 -27.28
CA SER A 424 16.35 5.54 -27.31
C SER A 424 14.95 6.16 -27.31
N ALA A 425 14.04 5.60 -28.13
CA ALA A 425 12.65 6.03 -28.16
C ALA A 425 11.94 5.78 -26.81
N PHE A 426 12.19 4.63 -26.19
CA PHE A 426 11.66 4.32 -24.85
C PHE A 426 12.17 5.30 -23.79
N THR A 427 13.47 5.55 -23.73
CA THR A 427 14.11 6.50 -22.82
C THR A 427 13.55 7.92 -23.02
N LYS A 428 13.41 8.35 -24.27
CA LYS A 428 12.83 9.65 -24.62
C LYS A 428 11.37 9.77 -24.20
N SER A 429 10.60 8.69 -24.28
CA SER A 429 9.20 8.66 -23.84
C SER A 429 9.10 8.86 -22.32
N LEU A 430 9.98 8.21 -21.54
CA LEU A 430 10.10 8.39 -20.09
C LEU A 430 10.45 9.83 -19.73
N ASP A 431 11.50 10.37 -20.36
CA ASP A 431 12.00 11.73 -20.08
C ASP A 431 10.97 12.80 -20.39
N ASN A 432 10.31 12.69 -21.56
CA ASN A 432 9.24 13.59 -21.94
C ASN A 432 8.07 13.58 -20.94
N GLU A 433 7.69 12.40 -20.47
CA GLU A 433 6.58 12.29 -19.53
C GLU A 433 6.98 12.84 -18.16
N MET A 434 8.22 12.64 -17.70
CA MET A 434 8.73 13.29 -16.49
C MET A 434 8.72 14.82 -16.61
N ILE A 435 9.15 15.37 -17.74
CA ILE A 435 9.10 16.81 -18.04
C ILE A 435 7.65 17.32 -18.01
N ASN A 436 6.70 16.55 -18.54
CA ASN A 436 5.29 16.95 -18.57
C ASN A 436 4.65 16.99 -17.17
N GLN A 437 5.05 16.08 -16.28
CA GLN A 437 4.44 15.92 -14.98
C GLN A 437 5.09 16.76 -13.88
N ASN A 438 6.40 16.99 -13.96
CA ASN A 438 7.14 17.66 -12.90
C ASN A 438 7.83 18.92 -13.41
N ILE A 439 7.29 20.07 -12.99
CA ILE A 439 7.78 21.38 -13.41
C ILE A 439 9.22 21.65 -12.93
N TYR A 440 9.59 21.17 -11.73
CA TYR A 440 10.93 21.37 -11.20
C TYR A 440 11.95 20.53 -11.97
N TYR A 441 11.61 19.28 -12.31
CA TYR A 441 12.44 18.45 -13.18
C TYR A 441 12.64 19.12 -14.53
N LYS A 442 11.56 19.65 -15.14
CA LYS A 442 11.60 20.42 -16.39
C LYS A 442 12.55 21.61 -16.27
N ASP A 443 12.42 22.43 -15.23
CA ASP A 443 13.23 23.62 -15.04
C ASP A 443 14.72 23.27 -14.90
N LEU A 444 15.06 22.17 -14.26
CA LEU A 444 16.44 21.69 -14.13
C LEU A 444 17.01 21.17 -15.47
N ILE A 445 16.20 20.53 -16.30
CA ILE A 445 16.59 20.12 -17.65
C ILE A 445 16.80 21.36 -18.55
N ASP A 446 15.82 22.26 -18.59
CA ASP A 446 15.87 23.49 -19.40
C ASP A 446 17.04 24.40 -18.94
N GLY A 447 17.30 24.45 -17.64
CA GLY A 447 18.41 25.17 -17.03
C GLY A 447 19.78 24.51 -17.18
N LYS A 448 19.87 23.34 -17.82
CA LYS A 448 21.09 22.54 -17.98
C LYS A 448 21.80 22.24 -16.64
N ILE A 449 21.03 22.05 -15.58
CA ILE A 449 21.50 21.59 -14.27
C ILE A 449 21.47 20.06 -14.25
N LEU A 450 20.44 19.45 -14.88
CA LEU A 450 20.35 18.03 -15.15
C LEU A 450 20.44 17.76 -16.65
N LYS A 451 20.95 16.59 -17.05
CA LYS A 451 20.70 16.03 -18.37
C LYS A 451 19.49 15.10 -18.31
N SER A 452 18.96 14.76 -19.47
CA SER A 452 17.92 13.74 -19.65
C SER A 452 18.27 12.42 -18.92
N LEU A 453 17.26 11.74 -18.40
CA LEU A 453 17.42 10.48 -17.68
C LEU A 453 18.11 9.38 -18.52
N GLU A 454 18.68 8.40 -17.84
CA GLU A 454 19.24 7.20 -18.45
C GLU A 454 18.47 5.95 -17.99
N VAL A 455 18.22 5.03 -18.93
CA VAL A 455 17.66 3.70 -18.64
C VAL A 455 18.77 2.67 -18.60
N ILE A 456 18.85 1.96 -17.49
CA ILE A 456 19.84 0.90 -17.26
C ILE A 456 19.09 -0.43 -17.16
N SER A 457 19.41 -1.36 -18.06
CA SER A 457 18.76 -2.66 -18.10
C SER A 457 19.30 -3.56 -16.98
N VAL A 458 18.41 -4.12 -16.18
CA VAL A 458 18.71 -5.07 -15.10
C VAL A 458 18.56 -6.50 -15.62
N GLU A 459 19.47 -7.41 -15.21
CA GLU A 459 19.38 -8.83 -15.54
C GLU A 459 18.04 -9.44 -15.08
N ARG A 460 17.53 -10.43 -15.81
CA ARG A 460 16.30 -11.14 -15.42
C ARG A 460 16.44 -11.78 -14.04
N GLY A 461 15.48 -11.48 -13.15
CA GLY A 461 15.53 -11.86 -11.74
C GLY A 461 16.44 -11.00 -10.87
N GLY A 462 17.02 -9.92 -11.40
CA GLY A 462 17.95 -9.06 -10.67
C GLY A 462 17.37 -8.45 -9.41
N PHE A 463 16.14 -7.94 -9.46
CA PHE A 463 15.46 -7.41 -8.26
C PHE A 463 15.14 -8.50 -7.24
N ASN A 464 14.73 -9.69 -7.68
CA ASN A 464 14.46 -10.80 -6.77
C ASN A 464 15.76 -11.27 -6.08
N ASN A 465 16.87 -11.38 -6.83
CA ASN A 465 18.18 -11.73 -6.29
C ASN A 465 18.66 -10.68 -5.27
N TYR A 466 18.48 -9.40 -5.59
CA TYR A 466 18.75 -8.32 -4.64
C TYR A 466 17.91 -8.48 -3.35
N MET A 467 16.59 -8.66 -3.48
CA MET A 467 15.70 -8.82 -2.32
C MET A 467 16.06 -10.05 -1.48
N LYS A 468 16.47 -11.15 -2.12
CA LYS A 468 16.99 -12.34 -1.45
C LYS A 468 18.29 -12.04 -0.68
N SER A 469 19.23 -11.33 -1.30
CA SER A 469 20.53 -11.00 -0.69
C SER A 469 20.43 -10.13 0.56
N VAL A 470 19.36 -9.33 0.68
CA VAL A 470 19.09 -8.47 1.85
C VAL A 470 18.06 -9.08 2.81
N GLY A 471 17.70 -10.38 2.63
CA GLY A 471 16.73 -11.09 3.48
C GLY A 471 15.30 -10.54 3.39
N ARG A 472 14.94 -9.92 2.27
CA ARG A 472 13.64 -9.25 2.06
C ARG A 472 12.81 -9.85 0.92
N LEU A 473 13.21 -10.99 0.37
CA LEU A 473 12.40 -11.68 -0.65
C LEU A 473 11.13 -12.22 0.02
N GLY A 474 9.99 -11.92 -0.56
CA GLY A 474 8.70 -12.30 0.01
C GLY A 474 8.27 -11.45 1.22
N GLY A 475 7.31 -11.95 1.98
CA GLY A 475 6.73 -11.19 3.09
C GLY A 475 5.93 -9.99 2.57
N GLN A 476 6.00 -8.81 3.14
CA GLN A 476 5.37 -7.58 2.66
C GLN A 476 6.40 -6.57 2.12
N ASN A 477 7.58 -7.07 1.75
CA ASN A 477 8.65 -6.22 1.27
C ASN A 477 8.43 -5.85 -0.20
N LYS A 478 8.79 -4.64 -0.56
CA LYS A 478 8.65 -4.05 -1.90
C LYS A 478 9.95 -3.38 -2.29
N VAL A 479 10.21 -3.33 -3.59
CA VAL A 479 11.26 -2.48 -4.13
C VAL A 479 10.74 -1.04 -4.14
N PRO A 480 11.42 -0.06 -3.51
CA PRO A 480 11.07 1.35 -3.63
C PRO A 480 11.15 1.81 -5.09
N ARG A 481 10.17 2.58 -5.55
CA ARG A 481 10.15 3.12 -6.91
C ARG A 481 11.27 4.12 -7.15
N LEU A 482 11.66 4.84 -6.10
CA LEU A 482 12.73 5.83 -6.17
C LEU A 482 13.40 6.01 -4.81
N SER A 483 14.62 6.47 -4.80
CA SER A 483 15.40 6.73 -3.61
C SER A 483 16.40 7.85 -3.85
N ASN A 484 16.63 8.69 -2.83
CA ASN A 484 17.72 9.69 -2.86
C ASN A 484 19.12 9.07 -2.69
N ASP A 485 19.20 7.78 -2.34
CA ASP A 485 20.47 7.04 -2.25
C ASP A 485 20.57 5.96 -3.33
N ARG A 486 21.75 5.40 -3.50
CA ARG A 486 22.07 4.42 -4.52
C ARG A 486 22.18 2.99 -3.98
N LYS A 487 21.73 2.74 -2.73
CA LYS A 487 21.92 1.43 -2.07
C LYS A 487 21.32 0.24 -2.81
N ILE A 488 20.23 0.46 -3.52
CA ILE A 488 19.59 -0.56 -4.37
C ILE A 488 20.32 -0.60 -5.71
N ALA A 489 20.40 0.54 -6.39
CA ALA A 489 20.99 0.69 -7.71
C ALA A 489 22.39 0.04 -7.82
N ASP A 490 23.28 0.35 -6.86
CA ASP A 490 24.67 -0.13 -6.88
C ASP A 490 24.81 -1.64 -6.58
N LYS A 491 23.72 -2.32 -6.18
CA LYS A 491 23.71 -3.76 -5.93
C LYS A 491 22.99 -4.58 -7.01
N LEU A 492 22.31 -3.90 -7.93
CA LEU A 492 21.66 -4.57 -9.04
C LEU A 492 22.69 -5.00 -10.10
N LYS A 493 22.54 -6.22 -10.58
CA LYS A 493 23.31 -6.68 -11.75
C LYS A 493 22.66 -6.13 -13.01
N THR A 494 23.44 -5.44 -13.80
CA THR A 494 23.00 -4.77 -15.02
C THR A 494 23.53 -5.50 -16.26
N ILE A 495 22.79 -5.42 -17.34
CA ILE A 495 23.21 -5.85 -18.67
C ILE A 495 23.90 -4.64 -19.28
N ASN A 496 25.19 -4.77 -19.55
CA ASN A 496 25.90 -3.77 -20.37
C ASN A 496 25.29 -3.78 -21.77
N ALA A 497 24.77 -2.62 -22.18
CA ALA A 497 24.23 -2.43 -23.52
C ALA A 497 25.32 -2.39 -24.57
#